data_79ac06f1e50650094cbed62b8fe90879
#
_entry.id   79ac06f1e50650094cbed62b8fe90879
#
_cell.length_a   1.000
_cell.length_b   1.000
_cell.length_c   1.000
_cell.angle_alpha   90.00
_cell.angle_beta   90.00
_cell.angle_gamma   90.00
#
_symmetry.space_group_name_H-M   'P 1'
#
loop_
_entity.id
_entity.type
_entity.pdbx_description
1 polymer ?
#
loop_
_entity_poly.entity_id
_entity_poly.type
_entity_poly.pdbx_seq_one_letter_code
_entity_poly.pdbx_strand_id
1 'polypeptide(L)'
;MSRLIVRPLAVAFVSVTALFASIVPASAITGGTEDTANTYSNVGMLVFYQPDGRFRCSGTLIASQVVLTAAHCTFEDIGQVIVTFDPIISRTAEEAEHDVPRAADDSGPDDAQSAIGYTSSDIRAPRYDGEQTWFLGTPLTHPEYSEFTDLDNWNDTGVVILNTSPGLPTTPLAPENYLDQFEQPLFNSTEFLVIGYGTEVRGNPPTAERQPIVRRFTTEIGQKLDDQVFQTNENENDPRAGGGTCSGDSGGPSILDGYLVGDTSYGLTTNCRYIGGYQRVDIPVVRNWVLDCVADLVCPTKAS
;
A
#
# COMPACT_ATOMS: atom_id res chain seq x y z
N MET A 1 -19.62 85.55 21.03
CA MET A 1 -20.29 84.31 20.50
C MET A 1 -19.20 83.37 19.99
N SER A 2 -18.68 82.48 20.87
CA SER A 2 -17.61 81.55 20.51
C SER A 2 -18.24 80.23 20.06
N ARG A 3 -17.95 79.81 18.85
CA ARG A 3 -18.40 78.50 18.31
C ARG A 3 -17.34 77.43 18.70
N LEU A 4 -17.75 76.46 19.51
CA LEU A 4 -16.98 75.23 19.75
C LEU A 4 -17.02 74.38 18.50
N ILE A 5 -15.82 74.05 17.99
CA ILE A 5 -15.65 73.04 16.90
C ILE A 5 -15.37 71.70 17.59
N VAL A 6 -16.34 70.79 17.55
CA VAL A 6 -16.16 69.37 17.94
C VAL A 6 -15.54 68.61 16.80
N ARG A 7 -14.33 68.09 16.99
CA ARG A 7 -13.69 67.18 16.03
C ARG A 7 -14.11 65.71 16.34
N PRO A 8 -14.58 64.96 15.34
CA PRO A 8 -14.85 63.54 15.59
C PRO A 8 -13.54 62.73 15.66
N LEU A 9 -13.42 61.91 16.70
CA LEU A 9 -12.37 60.93 16.86
C LEU A 9 -12.71 59.74 15.94
N ALA A 10 -11.91 59.51 14.92
CA ALA A 10 -11.98 58.30 14.11
C ALA A 10 -11.31 57.12 14.83
N VAL A 11 -12.10 56.16 15.29
CA VAL A 11 -11.59 54.89 15.84
C VAL A 11 -11.33 53.95 14.67
N ALA A 12 -10.05 53.70 14.41
CA ALA A 12 -9.62 52.70 13.44
C ALA A 12 -9.75 51.32 14.06
N PHE A 13 -10.69 50.51 13.58
CA PHE A 13 -10.75 49.07 13.86
C PHE A 13 -9.67 48.38 13.06
N VAL A 14 -8.61 47.90 13.73
CA VAL A 14 -7.65 46.97 13.13
C VAL A 14 -8.25 45.56 13.22
N SER A 15 -8.79 45.09 12.12
CA SER A 15 -9.22 43.66 11.97
C SER A 15 -7.98 42.79 11.84
N VAL A 16 -7.64 42.09 12.92
CA VAL A 16 -6.63 41.00 12.88
C VAL A 16 -7.29 39.80 12.23
N THR A 17 -7.08 39.60 10.94
CA THR A 17 -7.42 38.36 10.25
C THR A 17 -6.39 37.31 10.64
N ALA A 18 -6.75 36.41 11.57
CA ALA A 18 -5.95 35.24 11.85
C ALA A 18 -5.98 34.33 10.61
N LEU A 19 -4.86 34.27 9.89
CA LEU A 19 -4.62 33.21 8.90
C LEU A 19 -4.48 31.90 9.71
N PHE A 20 -5.54 31.10 9.74
CA PHE A 20 -5.40 29.69 10.05
C PHE A 20 -4.70 29.04 8.84
N ALA A 21 -3.40 28.87 8.93
CA ALA A 21 -2.68 27.95 8.08
C ALA A 21 -3.26 26.56 8.39
N SER A 22 -4.07 26.03 7.48
CA SER A 22 -4.48 24.64 7.51
C SER A 22 -3.20 23.81 7.38
N ILE A 23 -2.76 23.19 8.48
CA ILE A 23 -1.73 22.16 8.42
C ILE A 23 -2.40 20.99 7.70
N VAL A 24 -2.15 20.86 6.41
CA VAL A 24 -2.53 19.66 5.64
C VAL A 24 -1.61 18.56 6.15
N PRO A 25 -2.13 17.50 6.77
CA PRO A 25 -1.29 16.40 7.24
C PRO A 25 -0.57 15.76 6.06
N ALA A 26 0.64 15.28 6.32
CA ALA A 26 1.44 14.48 5.39
C ALA A 26 0.77 13.14 5.12
N SER A 27 0.74 12.70 3.86
CA SER A 27 -0.02 11.51 3.43
C SER A 27 0.87 10.47 2.68
N ALA A 28 0.86 9.18 3.06
CA ALA A 28 1.29 8.05 2.21
C ALA A 28 0.20 7.79 1.16
N ILE A 29 0.40 7.03 0.10
CA ILE A 29 -0.34 7.18 -1.14
C ILE A 29 -0.40 8.68 -1.50
N THR A 30 0.38 9.11 -2.48
CA THR A 30 0.49 10.52 -2.87
C THR A 30 -0.89 11.13 -3.08
N GLY A 31 -1.24 12.14 -2.29
CA GLY A 31 -2.58 12.76 -2.32
C GLY A 31 -3.70 11.99 -1.57
N GLY A 32 -3.41 10.82 -1.01
CA GLY A 32 -4.42 9.97 -0.37
C GLY A 32 -4.87 10.43 1.02
N THR A 33 -5.89 9.76 1.55
CA THR A 33 -6.49 10.00 2.88
C THR A 33 -6.04 8.93 3.88
N GLU A 34 -5.66 9.32 5.11
CA GLU A 34 -5.38 8.38 6.19
C GLU A 34 -6.62 7.57 6.59
N ASP A 35 -6.48 6.27 6.73
CA ASP A 35 -7.53 5.38 7.23
C ASP A 35 -7.62 5.40 8.76
N THR A 36 -7.87 6.57 9.33
CA THR A 36 -7.96 6.76 10.78
C THR A 36 -9.15 6.04 11.42
N ALA A 37 -10.16 5.70 10.63
CA ALA A 37 -11.34 4.96 11.07
C ALA A 37 -11.13 3.43 11.02
N ASN A 38 -9.97 2.95 10.54
CA ASN A 38 -9.67 1.54 10.34
C ASN A 38 -10.71 0.83 9.44
N THR A 39 -11.16 1.52 8.40
CA THR A 39 -12.19 1.04 7.47
C THR A 39 -11.70 -0.16 6.67
N TYR A 40 -10.43 -0.13 6.28
CA TYR A 40 -9.79 -1.15 5.45
C TYR A 40 -8.89 -2.06 6.29
N SER A 41 -9.43 -2.54 7.41
CA SER A 41 -8.71 -3.32 8.43
C SER A 41 -8.09 -4.63 7.90
N ASN A 42 -8.47 -5.07 6.72
CA ASN A 42 -7.94 -6.26 6.05
C ASN A 42 -6.80 -5.98 5.06
N VAL A 43 -6.38 -4.72 4.92
CA VAL A 43 -5.18 -4.36 4.18
C VAL A 43 -4.04 -4.18 5.16
N GLY A 44 -2.97 -4.95 4.99
CA GLY A 44 -1.83 -4.99 5.90
C GLY A 44 -0.55 -4.45 5.28
N MET A 45 0.38 -4.04 6.16
CA MET A 45 1.78 -3.81 5.82
C MET A 45 2.54 -5.12 5.99
N LEU A 46 3.35 -5.45 4.98
CA LEU A 46 4.27 -6.59 4.99
C LEU A 46 5.70 -6.08 5.12
N VAL A 47 6.49 -6.73 5.96
CA VAL A 47 7.94 -6.51 6.03
C VAL A 47 8.61 -7.83 5.66
N PHE A 48 9.45 -7.79 4.67
CA PHE A 48 10.16 -8.94 4.13
C PHE A 48 11.63 -8.61 3.93
N TYR A 49 12.44 -9.65 3.76
CA TYR A 49 13.88 -9.59 3.75
C TYR A 49 14.43 -10.25 2.49
N GLN A 50 15.19 -9.49 1.73
CA GLN A 50 15.90 -9.97 0.55
C GLN A 50 17.42 -9.86 0.76
N PRO A 51 18.27 -10.47 -0.10
CA PRO A 51 19.72 -10.42 0.07
C PRO A 51 20.32 -9.01 0.15
N ASP A 52 19.64 -8.01 -0.37
CA ASP A 52 20.07 -6.62 -0.43
C ASP A 52 19.41 -5.70 0.60
N GLY A 53 18.48 -6.21 1.43
CA GLY A 53 17.91 -5.42 2.51
C GLY A 53 16.53 -5.83 2.98
N ARG A 54 16.02 -5.01 3.89
CA ARG A 54 14.67 -5.10 4.43
C ARG A 54 13.74 -4.14 3.67
N PHE A 55 12.62 -4.67 3.20
CA PHE A 55 11.66 -3.94 2.40
C PHE A 55 10.26 -4.02 3.00
N ARG A 56 9.41 -3.08 2.60
CA ARG A 56 7.99 -3.13 2.93
C ARG A 56 7.13 -3.14 1.67
N CYS A 57 6.05 -3.89 1.77
CA CYS A 57 4.96 -3.93 0.81
C CYS A 57 3.63 -3.76 1.53
N SER A 58 2.58 -3.71 0.76
CA SER A 58 1.19 -3.80 1.20
C SER A 58 0.57 -5.10 0.72
N GLY A 59 -0.53 -5.52 1.31
CA GLY A 59 -1.23 -6.72 0.87
C GLY A 59 -2.63 -6.79 1.44
N THR A 60 -3.45 -7.69 0.90
CA THR A 60 -4.87 -7.79 1.22
C THR A 60 -5.21 -9.17 1.75
N LEU A 61 -5.83 -9.26 2.90
CA LEU A 61 -6.37 -10.51 3.44
C LEU A 61 -7.57 -10.95 2.58
N ILE A 62 -7.40 -12.05 1.84
CA ILE A 62 -8.41 -12.61 0.93
C ILE A 62 -9.09 -13.86 1.46
N ALA A 63 -8.45 -14.52 2.45
CA ALA A 63 -9.00 -15.64 3.21
C ALA A 63 -8.49 -15.58 4.63
N SER A 64 -8.95 -16.46 5.51
CA SER A 64 -8.67 -16.40 6.96
C SER A 64 -7.18 -16.33 7.32
N GLN A 65 -6.29 -16.87 6.48
CA GLN A 65 -4.84 -16.91 6.68
C GLN A 65 -4.06 -16.58 5.39
N VAL A 66 -4.71 -16.08 4.35
CA VAL A 66 -4.05 -15.80 3.06
C VAL A 66 -4.08 -14.32 2.77
N VAL A 67 -2.91 -13.71 2.69
CA VAL A 67 -2.70 -12.33 2.25
C VAL A 67 -2.19 -12.35 0.83
N LEU A 68 -2.89 -11.69 -0.10
CA LEU A 68 -2.43 -11.47 -1.46
C LEU A 68 -1.54 -10.24 -1.49
N THR A 69 -0.43 -10.31 -2.19
CA THR A 69 0.53 -9.23 -2.41
C THR A 69 1.17 -9.39 -3.80
N ALA A 70 2.18 -8.59 -4.14
CA ALA A 70 2.92 -8.73 -5.39
C ALA A 70 3.98 -9.83 -5.33
N ALA A 71 4.30 -10.44 -6.49
CA ALA A 71 5.37 -11.43 -6.58
C ALA A 71 6.74 -10.82 -6.30
N HIS A 72 7.01 -9.61 -6.77
CA HIS A 72 8.29 -8.95 -6.50
C HIS A 72 8.53 -8.65 -5.01
N CYS A 73 7.47 -8.71 -4.16
CA CYS A 73 7.60 -8.62 -2.71
C CYS A 73 8.00 -9.96 -2.09
N THR A 74 7.63 -11.09 -2.70
CA THR A 74 7.87 -12.44 -2.16
C THR A 74 9.02 -13.18 -2.85
N PHE A 75 9.49 -12.64 -3.99
CA PHE A 75 10.57 -13.23 -4.77
C PHE A 75 11.92 -13.05 -4.06
N GLU A 76 12.70 -14.12 -3.98
CA GLU A 76 14.00 -14.16 -3.28
C GLU A 76 13.94 -13.76 -1.79
N ASP A 77 12.73 -13.82 -1.17
CA ASP A 77 12.59 -13.52 0.25
C ASP A 77 13.31 -14.55 1.13
N ILE A 78 13.91 -14.07 2.21
CA ILE A 78 14.69 -14.87 3.12
C ILE A 78 13.88 -15.13 4.40
N GLY A 79 13.35 -16.34 4.53
CA GLY A 79 12.65 -16.77 5.74
C GLY A 79 11.15 -16.43 5.75
N GLN A 80 10.66 -15.88 6.85
CA GLN A 80 9.26 -15.54 7.01
C GLN A 80 9.02 -14.03 6.91
N VAL A 81 7.88 -13.67 6.34
CA VAL A 81 7.37 -12.30 6.30
C VAL A 81 6.64 -11.99 7.60
N ILE A 82 6.76 -10.77 8.08
CA ILE A 82 5.93 -10.25 9.16
C ILE A 82 4.86 -9.32 8.59
N VAL A 83 3.65 -9.45 9.10
CA VAL A 83 2.47 -8.71 8.62
C VAL A 83 1.77 -8.03 9.78
N THR A 84 1.37 -6.79 9.62
CA THR A 84 0.48 -6.10 10.53
C THR A 84 -0.69 -5.48 9.78
N PHE A 85 -1.85 -5.43 10.45
CA PHE A 85 -3.05 -4.78 9.94
C PHE A 85 -3.39 -3.50 10.70
N ASP A 86 -2.48 -3.02 11.53
CA ASP A 86 -2.68 -1.78 12.28
C ASP A 86 -2.67 -0.58 11.34
N PRO A 87 -3.62 0.35 11.43
CA PRO A 87 -3.71 1.49 10.50
C PRO A 87 -2.58 2.50 10.68
N ILE A 88 -1.94 2.51 11.84
CA ILE A 88 -0.83 3.42 12.18
C ILE A 88 0.31 2.58 12.75
N ILE A 89 1.44 2.57 12.05
CA ILE A 89 2.65 1.87 12.47
C ILE A 89 3.60 2.83 13.17
N SER A 90 3.84 3.98 12.57
CA SER A 90 4.69 5.01 13.18
C SER A 90 4.34 6.39 12.63
N ARG A 91 4.50 7.42 13.46
CA ARG A 91 4.35 8.81 13.08
C ARG A 91 5.68 9.50 12.79
N THR A 92 6.76 8.99 13.37
CA THR A 92 8.11 9.55 13.27
C THR A 92 9.12 8.48 12.87
N ALA A 93 10.32 8.90 12.45
CA ALA A 93 11.41 7.97 12.15
C ALA A 93 11.90 7.24 13.40
N GLU A 94 11.87 7.90 14.58
CA GLU A 94 12.25 7.29 15.86
C GLU A 94 11.26 6.17 16.25
N GLU A 95 9.95 6.41 16.11
CA GLU A 95 8.94 5.38 16.30
C GLU A 95 9.16 4.22 15.33
N ALA A 96 9.35 4.49 14.03
CA ALA A 96 9.56 3.44 13.04
C ALA A 96 10.77 2.56 13.33
N GLU A 97 11.82 3.11 13.94
CA GLU A 97 12.99 2.34 14.36
C GLU A 97 12.67 1.33 15.47
N HIS A 98 11.68 1.65 16.30
CA HIS A 98 11.25 0.82 17.43
C HIS A 98 10.04 -0.06 17.13
N ASP A 99 9.14 0.40 16.28
CA ASP A 99 7.82 -0.20 16.08
C ASP A 99 7.80 -1.28 15.01
N VAL A 100 8.73 -1.22 14.03
CA VAL A 100 8.89 -2.28 13.04
C VAL A 100 9.82 -3.37 13.59
N PRO A 101 9.36 -4.62 13.78
CA PRO A 101 10.18 -5.69 14.31
C PRO A 101 11.45 -5.90 13.50
N ARG A 102 12.54 -6.19 14.21
CA ARG A 102 13.84 -6.51 13.63
C ARG A 102 14.27 -7.90 14.07
N ALA A 103 15.18 -8.53 13.32
CA ALA A 103 15.83 -9.74 13.76
C ALA A 103 16.54 -9.55 15.12
N ALA A 104 16.68 -10.62 15.89
CA ALA A 104 17.26 -10.55 17.24
C ALA A 104 18.72 -10.09 17.24
N ASP A 105 19.44 -10.34 16.16
CA ASP A 105 20.83 -10.01 15.92
C ASP A 105 21.04 -8.73 15.07
N ASP A 106 19.95 -8.07 14.65
CA ASP A 106 19.99 -6.83 13.89
C ASP A 106 20.52 -5.68 14.76
N SER A 107 21.82 -5.55 14.77
CA SER A 107 22.56 -4.49 15.49
C SER A 107 22.94 -3.30 14.60
N GLY A 108 22.65 -3.38 13.31
CA GLY A 108 23.01 -2.41 12.29
C GLY A 108 21.81 -1.72 11.63
N PRO A 109 22.06 -0.68 10.83
CA PRO A 109 21.04 -0.08 10.00
C PRO A 109 20.72 -1.03 8.83
N ASP A 110 19.51 -1.61 8.83
CA ASP A 110 18.84 -2.28 7.71
C ASP A 110 19.74 -3.09 6.75
N ASP A 111 20.68 -3.88 7.26
CA ASP A 111 21.46 -4.76 6.42
C ASP A 111 20.83 -6.15 6.32
N ALA A 112 20.86 -6.72 5.12
CA ALA A 112 20.17 -7.95 4.75
C ALA A 112 20.68 -9.21 5.47
N GLN A 113 21.86 -9.16 6.09
CA GLN A 113 22.44 -10.34 6.76
C GLN A 113 21.75 -10.72 8.07
N SER A 114 21.03 -9.79 8.69
CA SER A 114 20.28 -10.05 9.92
C SER A 114 18.96 -10.79 9.72
N ALA A 115 18.54 -10.96 8.46
CA ALA A 115 17.27 -11.61 8.13
C ALA A 115 17.33 -13.15 8.02
N ILE A 116 18.53 -13.73 8.02
CA ILE A 116 18.69 -15.17 7.81
C ILE A 116 18.22 -15.95 9.04
N GLY A 117 17.13 -16.69 8.89
CA GLY A 117 16.67 -17.64 9.91
C GLY A 117 15.61 -17.13 10.89
N TYR A 118 14.78 -16.17 10.50
CA TYR A 118 13.66 -15.75 11.32
C TYR A 118 12.82 -16.91 11.81
N THR A 119 12.68 -17.01 13.13
CA THR A 119 11.66 -17.84 13.76
C THR A 119 10.70 -16.94 14.55
N SER A 120 9.55 -17.46 14.93
CA SER A 120 8.59 -16.71 15.75
C SER A 120 9.17 -16.17 17.06
N SER A 121 10.26 -16.77 17.56
CA SER A 121 10.99 -16.31 18.74
C SER A 121 11.96 -15.14 18.47
N ASP A 122 12.29 -14.90 17.21
CA ASP A 122 13.26 -13.86 16.81
C ASP A 122 12.57 -12.51 16.56
N ILE A 123 11.25 -12.52 16.38
CA ILE A 123 10.46 -11.31 16.29
C ILE A 123 10.27 -10.76 17.69
N ARG A 124 10.93 -9.66 17.96
CA ARG A 124 10.65 -8.90 19.17
C ARG A 124 9.28 -8.27 19.03
N ALA A 125 8.43 -8.47 20.03
CA ALA A 125 7.21 -7.68 20.14
C ALA A 125 7.57 -6.19 20.01
N PRO A 126 6.78 -5.40 19.26
CA PRO A 126 7.01 -3.96 19.13
C PRO A 126 7.20 -3.35 20.53
N ARG A 127 8.20 -2.49 20.67
CA ARG A 127 8.52 -1.89 21.98
C ARG A 127 7.62 -0.72 22.34
N TYR A 128 6.79 -0.30 21.40
CA TYR A 128 5.86 0.81 21.59
C TYR A 128 4.57 0.28 22.20
N ASP A 129 4.28 0.68 23.43
CA ASP A 129 3.15 0.42 24.36
C ASP A 129 2.23 -0.79 24.15
N GLY A 130 2.67 -1.77 23.37
CA GLY A 130 2.11 -3.13 23.39
C GLY A 130 0.82 -3.32 22.59
N GLU A 131 0.43 -2.40 21.72
CA GLU A 131 -0.84 -2.49 21.02
C GLU A 131 -0.74 -2.98 19.56
N GLN A 132 0.44 -2.94 18.92
CA GLN A 132 0.57 -3.43 17.54
C GLN A 132 0.63 -4.97 17.48
N THR A 133 -0.20 -5.52 16.59
CA THR A 133 -0.26 -6.97 16.39
C THR A 133 0.47 -7.38 15.11
N TRP A 134 1.50 -8.20 15.27
CA TRP A 134 2.28 -8.74 14.16
C TRP A 134 2.01 -10.24 13.96
N PHE A 135 1.87 -10.63 12.70
CA PHE A 135 1.67 -12.01 12.27
C PHE A 135 2.85 -12.48 11.44
N LEU A 136 3.26 -13.71 11.64
CA LEU A 136 4.23 -14.40 10.80
C LEU A 136 3.53 -15.12 9.66
N GLY A 137 4.15 -15.14 8.51
CA GLY A 137 3.66 -15.89 7.37
C GLY A 137 4.78 -16.38 6.44
N THR A 138 4.45 -17.38 5.65
CA THR A 138 5.32 -17.94 4.61
C THR A 138 5.02 -17.24 3.29
N PRO A 139 5.98 -16.54 2.68
CA PRO A 139 5.81 -15.94 1.36
C PRO A 139 5.88 -16.99 0.26
N LEU A 140 5.04 -16.85 -0.75
CA LEU A 140 4.98 -17.74 -1.91
C LEU A 140 4.77 -16.89 -3.16
N THR A 141 5.68 -17.03 -4.12
CA THR A 141 5.70 -16.29 -5.38
C THR A 141 4.97 -17.07 -6.46
N HIS A 142 4.22 -16.39 -7.32
CA HIS A 142 3.61 -17.05 -8.50
C HIS A 142 4.70 -17.74 -9.33
N PRO A 143 4.54 -19.03 -9.67
CA PRO A 143 5.62 -19.83 -10.28
C PRO A 143 6.02 -19.38 -11.68
N GLU A 144 5.17 -18.59 -12.33
CA GLU A 144 5.42 -18.02 -13.65
C GLU A 144 5.65 -16.50 -13.59
N TYR A 145 6.02 -15.96 -12.44
CA TYR A 145 6.44 -14.56 -12.34
C TYR A 145 7.65 -14.29 -13.23
N SER A 146 7.57 -13.28 -14.08
CA SER A 146 8.56 -13.04 -15.13
C SER A 146 9.66 -12.05 -14.75
N GLU A 147 9.69 -11.55 -13.51
CA GLU A 147 10.64 -10.52 -13.07
C GLU A 147 10.62 -9.28 -13.99
N PHE A 148 9.41 -8.89 -14.42
CA PHE A 148 9.16 -7.75 -15.31
C PHE A 148 9.80 -7.86 -16.72
N THR A 149 10.12 -9.05 -17.17
CA THR A 149 10.80 -9.28 -18.45
C THR A 149 9.89 -9.76 -19.57
N ASP A 150 8.69 -10.24 -19.26
CA ASP A 150 7.72 -10.77 -20.21
C ASP A 150 6.33 -10.13 -19.99
N LEU A 151 5.91 -9.30 -20.93
CA LEU A 151 4.62 -8.60 -20.85
C LEU A 151 3.42 -9.52 -21.04
N ASP A 152 3.59 -10.66 -21.71
CA ASP A 152 2.54 -11.64 -21.94
C ASP A 152 2.38 -12.60 -20.75
N ASN A 153 3.38 -12.65 -19.86
CA ASN A 153 3.41 -13.48 -18.64
C ASN A 153 3.94 -12.67 -17.46
N TRP A 154 3.33 -11.55 -17.17
CA TRP A 154 3.76 -10.66 -16.10
C TRP A 154 3.72 -11.32 -14.73
N ASN A 155 2.54 -11.85 -14.37
CA ASN A 155 2.25 -12.69 -13.18
C ASN A 155 2.86 -12.16 -11.87
N ASP A 156 2.86 -10.84 -11.67
CA ASP A 156 3.44 -10.19 -10.49
C ASP A 156 2.49 -10.29 -9.28
N THR A 157 2.02 -11.49 -8.97
CA THR A 157 1.20 -11.77 -7.79
C THR A 157 1.91 -12.79 -6.89
N GLY A 158 1.95 -12.51 -5.60
CA GLY A 158 2.40 -13.39 -4.54
C GLY A 158 1.33 -13.56 -3.46
N VAL A 159 1.53 -14.51 -2.58
CA VAL A 159 0.72 -14.67 -1.38
C VAL A 159 1.59 -14.89 -0.15
N VAL A 160 1.06 -14.53 1.01
CA VAL A 160 1.65 -14.88 2.31
C VAL A 160 0.64 -15.72 3.07
N ILE A 161 1.03 -16.97 3.40
CA ILE A 161 0.23 -17.85 4.25
C ILE A 161 0.58 -17.56 5.70
N LEU A 162 -0.34 -16.94 6.43
CA LEU A 162 -0.14 -16.58 7.84
C LEU A 162 -0.17 -17.84 8.72
N ASN A 163 0.72 -17.89 9.72
CA ASN A 163 0.76 -18.99 10.69
C ASN A 163 -0.51 -19.04 11.56
N THR A 164 -1.16 -17.89 11.76
CA THR A 164 -2.41 -17.75 12.52
C THR A 164 -3.35 -16.77 11.83
N SER A 165 -4.67 -17.00 11.96
CA SER A 165 -5.67 -16.08 11.43
C SER A 165 -5.71 -14.78 12.24
N PRO A 166 -5.72 -13.60 11.60
CA PRO A 166 -5.92 -12.33 12.29
C PRO A 166 -7.37 -12.09 12.72
N GLY A 167 -8.33 -12.92 12.26
CA GLY A 167 -9.74 -12.76 12.60
C GLY A 167 -10.40 -11.51 11.98
N LEU A 168 -9.83 -10.98 10.91
CA LEU A 168 -10.32 -9.79 10.22
C LEU A 168 -11.22 -10.14 9.03
N PRO A 169 -12.02 -9.18 8.52
CA PRO A 169 -12.76 -9.34 7.27
C PRO A 169 -11.82 -9.66 6.10
N THR A 170 -12.36 -10.19 5.01
CA THR A 170 -11.60 -10.51 3.79
C THR A 170 -12.20 -9.78 2.60
N THR A 171 -11.36 -9.46 1.60
CA THR A 171 -11.81 -8.95 0.30
C THR A 171 -11.90 -10.11 -0.68
N PRO A 172 -13.06 -10.34 -1.31
CA PRO A 172 -13.21 -11.41 -2.30
C PRO A 172 -12.44 -11.07 -3.58
N LEU A 173 -11.84 -12.10 -4.21
CA LEU A 173 -11.31 -11.95 -5.57
C LEU A 173 -12.44 -11.69 -6.56
N ALA A 174 -12.18 -10.90 -7.58
CA ALA A 174 -13.10 -10.70 -8.68
C ALA A 174 -13.45 -12.02 -9.38
N PRO A 175 -14.64 -12.15 -9.97
CA PRO A 175 -14.92 -13.23 -10.91
C PRO A 175 -13.87 -13.28 -12.04
N GLU A 176 -13.71 -14.46 -12.64
CA GLU A 176 -12.79 -14.62 -13.75
C GLU A 176 -13.11 -13.67 -14.91
N ASN A 177 -12.08 -12.99 -15.42
CA ASN A 177 -12.14 -12.00 -16.49
C ASN A 177 -13.12 -10.84 -16.22
N TYR A 178 -13.26 -10.47 -14.94
CA TYR A 178 -14.18 -9.42 -14.50
C TYR A 178 -13.90 -8.08 -15.16
N LEU A 179 -12.64 -7.71 -15.36
CA LEU A 179 -12.25 -6.43 -15.94
C LEU A 179 -12.58 -6.32 -17.45
N ASP A 180 -12.76 -7.42 -18.17
CA ASP A 180 -13.03 -7.39 -19.61
C ASP A 180 -14.36 -6.68 -19.96
N GLN A 181 -15.31 -6.62 -19.01
CA GLN A 181 -16.54 -5.84 -19.19
C GLN A 181 -16.34 -4.31 -19.18
N PHE A 182 -15.16 -3.85 -18.74
CA PHE A 182 -14.80 -2.43 -18.65
C PHE A 182 -13.87 -1.96 -19.77
N GLU A 183 -13.89 -2.60 -20.93
CA GLU A 183 -13.10 -2.17 -22.09
C GLU A 183 -13.29 -0.70 -22.46
N GLN A 184 -12.33 -0.15 -23.21
CA GLN A 184 -12.36 1.22 -23.70
C GLN A 184 -13.65 1.53 -24.48
N PRO A 185 -14.31 2.69 -24.31
CA PRO A 185 -13.88 3.83 -23.49
C PRO A 185 -14.34 3.80 -22.03
N LEU A 186 -15.08 2.77 -21.59
CA LEU A 186 -15.62 2.69 -20.23
C LEU A 186 -14.51 2.67 -19.19
N PHE A 187 -13.42 1.97 -19.45
CA PHE A 187 -12.27 1.88 -18.55
C PHE A 187 -11.72 3.23 -18.14
N ASN A 188 -11.71 4.22 -19.06
CA ASN A 188 -11.23 5.58 -18.79
C ASN A 188 -12.14 6.44 -17.90
N SER A 189 -13.25 5.89 -17.46
CA SER A 189 -14.15 6.48 -16.48
C SER A 189 -14.39 5.59 -15.26
N THR A 190 -13.72 4.43 -15.22
CA THR A 190 -13.81 3.49 -14.09
C THR A 190 -12.89 3.97 -12.98
N GLU A 191 -13.44 4.05 -11.77
CA GLU A 191 -12.73 4.45 -10.55
C GLU A 191 -12.31 3.21 -9.77
N PHE A 192 -11.03 3.13 -9.42
CA PHE A 192 -10.44 2.06 -8.61
C PHE A 192 -10.06 2.62 -7.24
N LEU A 193 -10.47 1.94 -6.18
CA LEU A 193 -10.02 2.23 -4.83
C LEU A 193 -8.69 1.52 -4.58
N VAL A 194 -7.66 2.28 -4.22
CA VAL A 194 -6.33 1.75 -3.89
C VAL A 194 -5.98 2.06 -2.44
N ILE A 195 -5.30 1.12 -1.78
CA ILE A 195 -5.01 1.19 -0.35
C ILE A 195 -3.61 0.64 -0.08
N GLY A 196 -2.82 1.31 0.78
CA GLY A 196 -1.50 0.82 1.13
C GLY A 196 -0.78 1.61 2.21
N TYR A 197 0.51 1.27 2.42
CA TYR A 197 1.41 1.84 3.42
C TYR A 197 2.67 2.43 2.78
N GLY A 198 2.59 2.80 1.52
CA GLY A 198 3.71 3.34 0.75
C GLY A 198 4.20 4.70 1.24
N THR A 199 5.23 5.19 0.58
CA THR A 199 5.74 6.54 0.82
C THR A 199 4.85 7.58 0.13
N GLU A 200 4.81 8.77 0.67
CA GLU A 200 4.22 9.91 0.00
C GLU A 200 5.29 10.73 -0.73
N VAL A 201 4.95 11.24 -1.90
CA VAL A 201 5.82 12.20 -2.60
C VAL A 201 5.20 13.58 -2.55
N ARG A 202 5.92 14.54 -1.97
CA ARG A 202 5.47 15.91 -1.77
C ARG A 202 6.32 16.94 -2.48
N GLY A 203 5.74 18.12 -2.61
CA GLY A 203 6.44 19.33 -3.01
C GLY A 203 6.83 19.41 -4.50
N ASN A 204 7.53 20.49 -4.81
CA ASN A 204 8.14 20.74 -6.10
C ASN A 204 9.50 21.42 -5.86
N PRO A 205 10.65 20.74 -6.07
CA PRO A 205 10.76 19.38 -6.63
C PRO A 205 10.16 18.29 -5.72
N PRO A 206 9.74 17.14 -6.30
CA PRO A 206 9.15 16.04 -5.55
C PRO A 206 10.14 15.45 -4.54
N THR A 207 9.69 15.26 -3.30
CA THR A 207 10.48 14.62 -2.23
C THR A 207 9.68 13.48 -1.64
N ALA A 208 10.29 12.30 -1.55
CA ALA A 208 9.67 11.12 -0.93
C ALA A 208 9.72 11.22 0.60
N GLU A 209 8.56 11.18 1.24
CA GLU A 209 8.42 11.17 2.69
C GLU A 209 8.26 9.72 3.17
N ARG A 210 9.24 9.22 3.92
CA ARG A 210 9.23 7.85 4.45
C ARG A 210 8.36 7.69 5.70
N GLN A 211 8.05 8.81 6.36
CA GLN A 211 7.22 8.87 7.57
C GLN A 211 6.10 9.91 7.37
N PRO A 212 4.94 9.70 8.00
CA PRO A 212 4.56 8.56 8.84
C PRO A 212 4.33 7.27 8.04
N ILE A 213 4.43 6.09 8.69
CA ILE A 213 3.97 4.81 8.15
C ILE A 213 2.55 4.58 8.65
N VAL A 214 1.59 4.86 7.81
CA VAL A 214 0.17 4.75 8.11
C VAL A 214 -0.57 4.19 6.90
N ARG A 215 -1.67 3.46 7.12
CA ARG A 215 -2.52 3.02 6.01
C ARG A 215 -3.28 4.19 5.43
N ARG A 216 -3.31 4.26 4.10
CA ARG A 216 -4.05 5.27 3.35
C ARG A 216 -4.80 4.68 2.18
N PHE A 217 -5.70 5.46 1.64
CA PHE A 217 -6.47 5.11 0.46
C PHE A 217 -6.73 6.33 -0.41
N THR A 218 -6.95 6.08 -1.69
CA THR A 218 -7.40 7.04 -2.68
C THR A 218 -8.18 6.34 -3.78
N THR A 219 -8.74 7.13 -4.70
CA THR A 219 -9.30 6.60 -5.95
C THR A 219 -8.43 7.00 -7.12
N GLU A 220 -8.28 6.10 -8.08
CA GLU A 220 -7.56 6.29 -9.33
C GLU A 220 -8.47 6.00 -10.51
N ILE A 221 -8.24 6.68 -11.64
CA ILE A 221 -9.03 6.49 -12.85
C ILE A 221 -8.30 5.58 -13.82
N GLY A 222 -9.00 4.60 -14.39
CA GLY A 222 -8.45 3.69 -15.39
C GLY A 222 -7.90 4.44 -16.60
N GLN A 223 -6.75 3.97 -17.12
CA GLN A 223 -6.07 4.53 -18.28
C GLN A 223 -6.00 3.51 -19.42
N LYS A 224 -5.51 2.32 -19.12
CA LYS A 224 -5.30 1.25 -20.09
C LYS A 224 -5.60 -0.10 -19.45
N LEU A 225 -6.27 -0.97 -20.18
CA LEU A 225 -6.49 -2.37 -19.81
C LEU A 225 -5.80 -3.23 -20.85
N ASP A 226 -4.91 -4.11 -20.39
CA ASP A 226 -4.26 -5.18 -21.18
C ASP A 226 -4.62 -6.55 -20.61
N ASP A 227 -4.17 -7.62 -21.26
CA ASP A 227 -4.48 -8.99 -20.88
C ASP A 227 -3.91 -9.35 -19.48
N GLN A 228 -2.72 -8.87 -19.15
CA GLN A 228 -2.03 -9.20 -17.90
C GLN A 228 -2.12 -8.10 -16.85
N VAL A 229 -2.13 -6.85 -17.28
CA VAL A 229 -2.03 -5.68 -16.40
C VAL A 229 -3.04 -4.62 -16.79
N PHE A 230 -3.34 -3.75 -15.85
CA PHE A 230 -4.02 -2.50 -16.16
C PHE A 230 -3.26 -1.31 -15.56
N GLN A 231 -3.53 -0.14 -16.13
CA GLN A 231 -2.90 1.11 -15.72
C GLN A 231 -3.97 2.12 -15.30
N THR A 232 -3.60 2.94 -14.33
CA THR A 232 -4.43 4.04 -13.81
C THR A 232 -3.68 5.36 -13.85
N ASN A 233 -4.43 6.43 -13.70
CA ASN A 233 -3.90 7.79 -13.58
C ASN A 233 -3.66 8.13 -12.11
N GLU A 234 -2.41 8.35 -11.74
CA GLU A 234 -1.96 8.72 -10.38
C GLU A 234 -1.82 10.25 -10.18
N ASN A 235 -2.30 11.06 -11.10
CA ASN A 235 -2.14 12.50 -11.00
C ASN A 235 -3.09 13.10 -9.95
N GLU A 236 -2.55 13.48 -8.80
CA GLU A 236 -3.30 14.14 -7.71
C GLU A 236 -4.01 15.44 -8.12
N ASN A 237 -3.65 16.02 -9.26
CA ASN A 237 -4.29 17.22 -9.80
C ASN A 237 -5.38 16.89 -10.84
N ASP A 238 -5.63 15.62 -11.16
CA ASP A 238 -6.79 15.24 -11.96
C ASP A 238 -8.06 15.37 -11.09
N PRO A 239 -9.04 16.19 -11.49
CA PRO A 239 -10.24 16.41 -10.69
C PRO A 239 -11.10 15.15 -10.51
N ARG A 240 -10.80 14.05 -11.22
CA ARG A 240 -11.51 12.76 -11.15
C ARG A 240 -10.81 11.75 -10.25
N ALA A 241 -9.53 11.99 -9.85
CA ALA A 241 -8.73 11.06 -9.09
C ALA A 241 -8.00 11.78 -7.96
N GLY A 242 -7.79 11.09 -6.85
CA GLY A 242 -7.29 11.70 -5.61
C GLY A 242 -5.81 11.54 -5.35
N GLY A 243 -5.05 10.86 -6.21
CA GLY A 243 -3.63 10.59 -5.96
C GLY A 243 -3.15 9.29 -6.58
N GLY A 244 -2.05 8.72 -6.08
CA GLY A 244 -1.44 7.54 -6.65
C GLY A 244 -0.57 6.74 -5.70
N THR A 245 -0.36 5.47 -6.05
CA THR A 245 0.49 4.52 -5.32
C THR A 245 1.97 4.85 -5.44
N CYS A 246 2.77 4.45 -4.45
CA CYS A 246 4.20 4.73 -4.39
C CYS A 246 4.97 3.57 -3.77
N SER A 247 6.31 3.72 -3.60
CA SER A 247 7.16 2.71 -2.99
C SER A 247 6.63 2.27 -1.62
N GLY A 248 6.34 0.98 -1.47
CA GLY A 248 5.73 0.39 -0.28
C GLY A 248 4.22 0.12 -0.41
N ASP A 249 3.54 0.65 -1.44
CA ASP A 249 2.18 0.26 -1.81
C ASP A 249 2.15 -1.01 -2.66
N SER A 250 3.29 -1.48 -3.15
CA SER A 250 3.47 -2.74 -3.88
C SER A 250 2.67 -3.88 -3.25
N GLY A 251 1.90 -4.61 -4.04
CA GLY A 251 1.02 -5.68 -3.59
C GLY A 251 -0.26 -5.22 -2.86
N GLY A 252 -0.41 -3.92 -2.62
CA GLY A 252 -1.65 -3.36 -2.10
C GLY A 252 -2.79 -3.48 -3.12
N PRO A 253 -4.05 -3.52 -2.65
CA PRO A 253 -5.20 -3.79 -3.49
C PRO A 253 -5.56 -2.65 -4.42
N SER A 254 -6.04 -3.01 -5.61
CA SER A 254 -6.94 -2.23 -6.42
C SER A 254 -8.33 -2.87 -6.38
N ILE A 255 -9.32 -2.15 -5.88
CA ILE A 255 -10.67 -2.64 -5.61
C ILE A 255 -11.67 -1.94 -6.55
N LEU A 256 -12.53 -2.74 -7.17
CA LEU A 256 -13.66 -2.29 -7.99
C LEU A 256 -14.91 -3.06 -7.59
N ASP A 257 -16.01 -2.33 -7.32
CA ASP A 257 -17.31 -2.91 -6.92
C ASP A 257 -17.22 -3.87 -5.71
N GLY A 258 -16.25 -3.66 -4.82
CA GLY A 258 -16.00 -4.50 -3.65
C GLY A 258 -15.18 -5.76 -3.91
N TYR A 259 -14.73 -5.99 -5.13
CA TYR A 259 -13.84 -7.08 -5.51
C TYR A 259 -12.39 -6.61 -5.61
N LEU A 260 -11.47 -7.46 -5.22
CA LEU A 260 -10.05 -7.31 -5.53
C LEU A 260 -9.84 -7.66 -7.01
N VAL A 261 -9.49 -6.66 -7.82
CA VAL A 261 -9.29 -6.79 -9.28
C VAL A 261 -7.83 -6.75 -9.68
N GLY A 262 -6.96 -6.22 -8.83
CA GLY A 262 -5.52 -6.16 -9.06
C GLY A 262 -4.73 -5.89 -7.80
N ASP A 263 -3.44 -6.13 -7.88
CA ASP A 263 -2.44 -5.73 -6.90
C ASP A 263 -1.43 -4.76 -7.52
N THR A 264 -0.94 -3.82 -6.70
CA THR A 264 0.01 -2.78 -7.13
C THR A 264 1.33 -3.42 -7.54
N SER A 265 1.71 -3.25 -8.82
CA SER A 265 2.87 -3.88 -9.43
C SER A 265 4.01 -2.90 -9.71
N TYR A 266 3.75 -1.81 -10.43
CA TYR A 266 4.79 -0.85 -10.81
C TYR A 266 4.25 0.57 -10.95
N GLY A 267 5.16 1.55 -10.87
CA GLY A 267 4.90 2.93 -11.27
C GLY A 267 5.84 3.36 -12.39
N LEU A 268 5.34 4.15 -13.35
CA LEU A 268 6.19 4.60 -14.46
C LEU A 268 7.16 5.73 -14.08
N THR A 269 6.94 6.38 -12.93
CA THR A 269 7.79 7.48 -12.49
C THR A 269 8.07 7.38 -10.99
N THR A 270 9.30 7.75 -10.62
CA THR A 270 9.73 7.76 -9.22
C THR A 270 9.07 8.84 -8.36
N ASN A 271 8.32 9.74 -8.97
CA ASN A 271 7.58 10.78 -8.27
C ASN A 271 6.13 10.38 -7.94
N CYS A 272 5.70 9.17 -8.34
CA CYS A 272 4.39 8.58 -8.02
C CYS A 272 3.19 9.49 -8.36
N ARG A 273 3.25 10.17 -9.51
CA ARG A 273 2.25 11.17 -9.94
C ARG A 273 1.87 11.06 -11.41
N TYR A 274 2.07 9.91 -12.02
CA TYR A 274 1.80 9.77 -13.44
C TYR A 274 0.92 8.57 -13.76
N ILE A 275 1.48 7.37 -13.79
CA ILE A 275 0.76 6.13 -14.10
C ILE A 275 1.19 5.05 -13.11
N GLY A 276 0.22 4.47 -12.43
CA GLY A 276 0.33 3.22 -11.69
C GLY A 276 -0.02 2.03 -12.56
N GLY A 277 0.67 0.92 -12.34
CA GLY A 277 0.44 -0.35 -13.01
C GLY A 277 0.09 -1.45 -12.02
N TYR A 278 -0.92 -2.24 -12.35
CA TYR A 278 -1.50 -3.27 -11.50
C TYR A 278 -1.48 -4.60 -12.23
N GLN A 279 -1.04 -5.66 -11.56
CA GLN A 279 -1.28 -7.02 -12.01
C GLN A 279 -2.77 -7.35 -11.91
N ARG A 280 -3.37 -7.86 -12.96
CA ARG A 280 -4.73 -8.37 -12.92
C ARG A 280 -4.80 -9.65 -12.11
N VAL A 281 -5.68 -9.71 -11.11
CA VAL A 281 -5.90 -10.92 -10.31
C VAL A 281 -7.19 -11.65 -10.71
N ASP A 282 -7.93 -11.12 -11.68
CA ASP A 282 -9.13 -11.73 -12.26
C ASP A 282 -8.84 -12.67 -13.43
N ILE A 283 -7.63 -12.65 -14.01
CA ILE A 283 -7.25 -13.53 -15.12
C ILE A 283 -7.00 -14.96 -14.64
N PRO A 284 -7.35 -15.98 -15.46
CA PRO A 284 -7.33 -17.38 -15.05
C PRO A 284 -6.01 -17.86 -14.46
N VAL A 285 -4.87 -17.48 -15.06
CA VAL A 285 -3.55 -17.94 -14.63
C VAL A 285 -3.23 -17.50 -13.20
N VAL A 286 -3.50 -16.27 -12.84
CA VAL A 286 -3.27 -15.72 -11.51
C VAL A 286 -4.37 -16.17 -10.55
N ARG A 287 -5.64 -16.00 -10.95
CA ARG A 287 -6.79 -16.26 -10.11
C ARG A 287 -6.85 -17.73 -9.63
N ASN A 288 -6.64 -18.67 -10.53
CA ASN A 288 -6.71 -20.10 -10.18
C ASN A 288 -5.56 -20.48 -9.24
N TRP A 289 -4.34 -19.99 -9.51
CA TRP A 289 -3.21 -20.21 -8.60
C TRP A 289 -3.49 -19.67 -7.19
N VAL A 290 -4.04 -18.47 -7.06
CA VAL A 290 -4.39 -17.88 -5.76
C VAL A 290 -5.49 -18.70 -5.07
N LEU A 291 -6.50 -19.18 -5.80
CA LEU A 291 -7.56 -20.01 -5.23
C LEU A 291 -7.05 -21.37 -4.75
N ASP A 292 -6.09 -21.97 -5.43
CA ASP A 292 -5.43 -23.21 -4.99
C ASP A 292 -4.64 -22.94 -3.68
N CYS A 293 -3.93 -21.81 -3.58
CA CYS A 293 -3.29 -21.40 -2.34
C CYS A 293 -4.28 -21.23 -1.17
N VAL A 294 -5.47 -20.68 -1.44
CA VAL A 294 -6.52 -20.50 -0.44
C VAL A 294 -7.11 -21.84 0.01
N ALA A 295 -7.31 -22.77 -0.92
CA ALA A 295 -7.96 -24.06 -0.64
C ALA A 295 -7.11 -24.94 0.28
N ASP A 296 -5.82 -25.02 0.02
CA ASP A 296 -4.93 -25.98 0.68
C ASP A 296 -3.96 -25.34 1.69
N LEU A 297 -3.91 -24.01 1.77
CA LEU A 297 -2.88 -23.22 2.48
C LEU A 297 -1.44 -23.61 2.01
N VAL A 298 -1.35 -24.04 0.78
CA VAL A 298 -0.12 -24.39 0.05
C VAL A 298 -0.34 -24.03 -1.41
N CYS A 299 0.63 -23.32 -2.00
CA CYS A 299 0.51 -22.94 -3.39
C CYS A 299 1.13 -23.98 -4.32
N PRO A 300 0.56 -24.20 -5.52
CA PRO A 300 1.19 -24.97 -6.56
C PRO A 300 2.55 -24.37 -6.95
N THR A 301 3.57 -25.20 -7.01
CA THR A 301 4.88 -24.83 -7.55
C THR A 301 4.94 -25.22 -9.02
N LYS A 302 5.82 -24.59 -9.81
CA LYS A 302 6.03 -24.97 -11.21
C LYS A 302 6.36 -26.46 -11.29
N ALA A 303 5.61 -27.20 -12.08
CA ALA A 303 5.93 -28.60 -12.33
C ALA A 303 7.31 -28.67 -13.00
N SER A 304 8.24 -29.38 -12.36
CA SER A 304 9.63 -29.60 -12.82
C SER A 304 9.67 -30.44 -14.09
#